data_928008d35f699dc70ed7b5aabaacdb30
#
_entry.id   928008d35f699dc70ed7b5aabaacdb30
#
_cell.length_a   1.000
_cell.length_b   1.000
_cell.length_c   1.000
_cell.angle_alpha   90.00
_cell.angle_beta   90.00
_cell.angle_gamma   90.00
#
_symmetry.space_group_name_H-M   'P 1'
#
loop_
_entity.id
_entity.type
_entity.pdbx_description
1 polymer ?
#
loop_
_entity_poly.entity_id
_entity_poly.type
_entity_poly.pdbx_seq_one_letter_code
_entity_poly.pdbx_strand_id
1 'polypeptide(L)'
;ILSQELGIPVGIQNDANACALAEWKFGAGKGTQNMVFMTFGTGLGAGLIIDGRLYAGTNDNAGEVGHIRLADYGPVGFGKSGSYEGFCSGGGIAQLAKAALAEKFQMGQSVSWCTKEQLDSVTAKMVAQAASQGDETALSIMHTSARKMGFGISLLIDILNPEMIVLGSIYARNEEMMKPYIDEVIA
;
A
#
# COMPACT_ATOMS: atom_id res chain seq x y z
N ILE A 1 14.17 -26.38 14.51
CA ILE A 1 13.16 -26.79 15.52
C ILE A 1 11.93 -27.31 14.77
N LEU A 2 11.16 -26.49 14.04
CA LEU A 2 9.91 -26.93 13.37
C LEU A 2 10.10 -28.11 12.40
N SER A 3 11.17 -28.10 11.58
CA SER A 3 11.43 -29.22 10.66
C SER A 3 11.71 -30.53 11.39
N GLN A 4 12.32 -30.45 12.55
CA GLN A 4 12.60 -31.66 13.39
C GLN A 4 11.34 -32.20 14.08
N GLU A 5 10.48 -31.28 14.57
CA GLU A 5 9.23 -31.63 15.24
C GLU A 5 8.18 -32.20 14.27
N LEU A 6 8.11 -31.60 13.07
CA LEU A 6 7.11 -31.98 12.06
C LEU A 6 7.59 -33.13 11.13
N GLY A 7 8.88 -33.45 11.12
CA GLY A 7 9.46 -34.47 10.24
C GLY A 7 9.44 -34.10 8.75
N ILE A 8 9.24 -32.81 8.43
CA ILE A 8 9.20 -32.29 7.05
C ILE A 8 10.09 -31.05 6.92
N PRO A 9 10.61 -30.74 5.71
CA PRO A 9 11.32 -29.48 5.48
C PRO A 9 10.41 -28.28 5.74
N VAL A 10 10.88 -27.30 6.52
CA VAL A 10 10.17 -26.06 6.81
C VAL A 10 11.03 -24.89 6.36
N GLY A 11 10.50 -24.04 5.48
CA GLY A 11 11.09 -22.77 5.06
C GLY A 11 10.38 -21.60 5.73
N ILE A 12 11.09 -20.50 5.90
CA ILE A 12 10.54 -19.21 6.35
C ILE A 12 10.70 -18.24 5.20
N GLN A 13 9.66 -17.46 4.93
CA GLN A 13 9.68 -16.41 3.91
C GLN A 13 8.96 -15.16 4.43
N ASN A 14 9.38 -13.98 3.94
CA ASN A 14 8.65 -12.73 4.11
C ASN A 14 7.24 -12.87 3.51
N ASP A 15 6.23 -12.27 4.12
CA ASP A 15 4.82 -12.41 3.72
C ASP A 15 4.55 -11.82 2.32
N ALA A 16 5.12 -10.67 1.98
CA ALA A 16 4.97 -10.08 0.64
C ALA A 16 5.63 -10.95 -0.43
N ASN A 17 6.81 -11.52 -0.15
CA ASN A 17 7.50 -12.46 -1.03
C ASN A 17 6.70 -13.76 -1.20
N ALA A 18 6.11 -14.28 -0.14
CA ALA A 18 5.26 -15.47 -0.20
C ALA A 18 4.00 -15.21 -1.05
N CYS A 19 3.36 -14.06 -0.89
CA CYS A 19 2.23 -13.64 -1.71
C CYS A 19 2.64 -13.45 -3.18
N ALA A 20 3.80 -12.84 -3.47
CA ALA A 20 4.32 -12.71 -4.82
C ALA A 20 4.52 -14.08 -5.48
N LEU A 21 5.09 -15.04 -4.76
CA LEU A 21 5.24 -16.42 -5.26
C LEU A 21 3.89 -17.09 -5.53
N ALA A 22 2.89 -16.87 -4.66
CA ALA A 22 1.55 -17.42 -4.83
C ALA A 22 0.86 -16.82 -6.06
N GLU A 23 0.89 -15.51 -6.23
CA GLU A 23 0.33 -14.82 -7.40
C GLU A 23 1.03 -15.21 -8.69
N TRP A 24 2.34 -15.34 -8.67
CA TRP A 24 3.12 -15.78 -9.83
C TRP A 24 2.84 -17.21 -10.23
N LYS A 25 2.75 -18.15 -9.26
CA LYS A 25 2.55 -19.58 -9.55
C LYS A 25 1.10 -19.93 -9.85
N PHE A 26 0.15 -19.33 -9.15
CA PHE A 26 -1.24 -19.77 -9.11
C PHE A 26 -2.26 -18.65 -9.41
N GLY A 27 -1.86 -17.39 -9.32
CA GLY A 27 -2.72 -16.22 -9.44
C GLY A 27 -2.55 -15.46 -10.76
N ALA A 28 -2.72 -14.14 -10.67
CA ALA A 28 -2.72 -13.22 -11.81
C ALA A 28 -1.40 -13.19 -12.59
N GLY A 29 -0.27 -13.40 -11.90
CA GLY A 29 1.07 -13.38 -12.50
C GLY A 29 1.49 -14.65 -13.22
N LYS A 30 0.60 -15.64 -13.36
CA LYS A 30 0.95 -16.92 -13.97
C LYS A 30 1.42 -16.76 -15.42
N GLY A 31 2.62 -17.25 -15.70
CA GLY A 31 3.24 -17.19 -17.03
C GLY A 31 4.16 -16.00 -17.27
N THR A 32 4.18 -15.00 -16.39
CA THR A 32 5.12 -13.88 -16.49
C THR A 32 6.53 -14.28 -16.04
N GLN A 33 7.54 -13.56 -16.54
CA GLN A 33 8.93 -13.69 -16.10
C GLN A 33 9.31 -12.55 -15.14
N ASN A 34 8.68 -11.38 -15.31
CA ASN A 34 8.97 -10.18 -14.53
C ASN A 34 7.66 -9.60 -13.97
N MET A 35 7.46 -9.75 -12.67
CA MET A 35 6.24 -9.32 -11.99
C MET A 35 6.57 -8.65 -10.66
N VAL A 36 5.81 -7.62 -10.32
CA VAL A 36 5.81 -7.02 -8.97
C VAL A 36 4.48 -7.31 -8.31
N PHE A 37 4.50 -7.89 -7.12
CA PHE A 37 3.33 -7.95 -6.23
C PHE A 37 3.45 -6.86 -5.18
N MET A 38 2.37 -6.13 -4.92
CA MET A 38 2.33 -5.09 -3.89
C MET A 38 1.14 -5.29 -2.96
N THR A 39 1.39 -5.18 -1.66
CA THR A 39 0.34 -5.26 -0.64
C THR A 39 0.29 -3.99 0.19
N PHE A 40 -0.90 -3.41 0.30
CA PHE A 40 -1.19 -2.17 1.04
C PHE A 40 -2.03 -2.51 2.27
N GLY A 41 -1.39 -3.13 3.26
CA GLY A 41 -2.02 -3.54 4.53
C GLY A 41 -1.79 -2.52 5.64
N THR A 42 -1.41 -2.98 6.83
CA THR A 42 -0.96 -2.11 7.93
C THR A 42 0.26 -1.29 7.51
N GLY A 43 1.20 -1.93 6.81
CA GLY A 43 2.34 -1.32 6.11
C GLY A 43 2.20 -1.46 4.60
N LEU A 44 3.31 -1.26 3.87
CA LEU A 44 3.44 -1.47 2.44
C LEU A 44 4.64 -2.35 2.15
N GLY A 45 4.38 -3.53 1.58
CA GLY A 45 5.42 -4.45 1.15
C GLY A 45 5.26 -4.81 -0.33
N ALA A 46 6.35 -5.27 -0.94
CA ALA A 46 6.33 -5.83 -2.28
C ALA A 46 7.19 -7.09 -2.37
N GLY A 47 6.85 -7.96 -3.32
CA GLY A 47 7.67 -9.09 -3.71
C GLY A 47 7.95 -9.02 -5.20
N LEU A 48 9.21 -9.28 -5.57
CA LEU A 48 9.71 -9.10 -6.92
C LEU A 48 9.98 -10.47 -7.56
N ILE A 49 9.36 -10.74 -8.70
CA ILE A 49 9.73 -11.86 -9.57
C ILE A 49 10.53 -11.25 -10.73
N ILE A 50 11.77 -11.69 -10.91
CA ILE A 50 12.68 -11.23 -11.96
C ILE A 50 13.30 -12.47 -12.63
N ASP A 51 13.24 -12.52 -13.96
CA ASP A 51 13.73 -13.66 -14.75
C ASP A 51 13.14 -15.00 -14.26
N GLY A 52 11.84 -15.02 -13.95
CA GLY A 52 11.14 -16.22 -13.50
C GLY A 52 11.58 -16.76 -12.13
N ARG A 53 12.05 -15.92 -11.24
CA ARG A 53 12.45 -16.29 -9.88
C ARG A 53 12.20 -15.15 -8.90
N LEU A 54 11.96 -15.49 -7.64
CA LEU A 54 11.90 -14.51 -6.57
C LEU A 54 13.24 -13.82 -6.41
N TYR A 55 13.23 -12.48 -6.50
CA TYR A 55 14.39 -11.66 -6.22
C TYR A 55 14.35 -11.13 -4.79
N ALA A 56 15.17 -11.69 -3.92
CA ALA A 56 15.23 -11.32 -2.50
C ALA A 56 16.32 -10.28 -2.19
N GLY A 57 17.23 -10.00 -3.14
CA GLY A 57 18.37 -9.11 -2.91
C GLY A 57 19.50 -9.80 -2.12
N THR A 58 20.45 -9.00 -1.65
CA THR A 58 21.68 -9.52 -0.99
C THR A 58 21.39 -10.09 0.40
N ASN A 59 20.41 -9.54 1.11
CA ASN A 59 20.11 -9.85 2.51
C ASN A 59 18.60 -9.98 2.77
N ASP A 60 17.87 -10.48 1.79
CA ASP A 60 16.41 -10.70 1.81
C ASP A 60 15.56 -9.43 2.01
N ASN A 61 16.12 -8.23 1.76
CA ASN A 61 15.42 -6.94 1.87
C ASN A 61 15.02 -6.33 0.51
N ALA A 62 15.09 -7.06 -0.59
CA ALA A 62 14.52 -6.57 -1.84
C ALA A 62 12.99 -6.49 -1.73
N GLY A 63 12.40 -5.48 -2.36
CA GLY A 63 10.94 -5.27 -2.29
C GLY A 63 10.48 -4.32 -1.18
N GLU A 64 11.39 -3.74 -0.39
CA GLU A 64 11.07 -2.72 0.63
C GLU A 64 10.70 -1.36 0.00
N VAL A 65 9.81 -1.39 -1.00
CA VAL A 65 9.41 -0.20 -1.78
C VAL A 65 8.65 0.82 -0.94
N GLY A 66 8.03 0.39 0.17
CA GLY A 66 7.37 1.28 1.13
C GLY A 66 8.30 2.33 1.72
N HIS A 67 9.61 2.08 1.73
CA HIS A 67 10.64 3.00 2.23
C HIS A 67 11.04 4.10 1.24
N ILE A 68 10.58 4.05 -0.01
CA ILE A 68 10.85 5.10 -1.01
C ILE A 68 10.19 6.39 -0.54
N ARG A 69 10.95 7.49 -0.54
CA ARG A 69 10.42 8.81 -0.21
C ARG A 69 9.76 9.43 -1.45
N LEU A 70 8.45 9.68 -1.37
CA LEU A 70 7.67 10.27 -2.46
C LEU A 70 7.46 11.78 -2.29
N ALA A 71 7.79 12.33 -1.12
CA ALA A 71 7.71 13.76 -0.82
C ALA A 71 8.64 14.10 0.34
N ASP A 72 9.04 15.38 0.44
CA ASP A 72 9.89 15.87 1.53
C ASP A 72 9.18 15.80 2.89
N TYR A 73 7.87 16.00 2.87
CA TYR A 73 6.99 16.00 4.04
C TYR A 73 5.77 15.14 3.81
N GLY A 74 5.14 14.69 4.88
CA GLY A 74 3.91 13.91 4.82
C GLY A 74 3.83 12.84 5.91
N PRO A 75 2.87 11.92 5.79
CA PRO A 75 2.73 10.84 6.74
C PRO A 75 4.00 10.00 6.87
N VAL A 76 4.17 9.42 8.06
CA VAL A 76 5.36 8.63 8.39
C VAL A 76 5.06 7.15 8.20
N GLY A 77 5.88 6.47 7.38
CA GLY A 77 5.94 5.02 7.31
C GLY A 77 7.37 4.56 7.57
N PHE A 78 7.55 3.53 8.38
CA PHE A 78 8.85 2.99 8.76
C PHE A 78 9.85 4.07 9.24
N GLY A 79 9.38 5.05 10.03
CA GLY A 79 10.20 6.15 10.53
C GLY A 79 10.59 7.20 9.49
N LYS A 80 10.09 7.14 8.24
CA LYS A 80 10.38 8.09 7.17
C LYS A 80 9.18 8.94 6.84
N SER A 81 9.28 10.25 7.04
CA SER A 81 8.27 11.22 6.59
C SER A 81 8.18 11.24 5.06
N GLY A 82 6.96 11.35 4.53
CA GLY A 82 6.72 11.41 3.10
C GLY A 82 7.05 10.12 2.34
N SER A 83 7.12 8.98 3.02
CA SER A 83 7.40 7.70 2.40
C SER A 83 6.17 7.13 1.67
N TYR A 84 6.42 6.21 0.75
CA TYR A 84 5.36 5.51 0.01
C TYR A 84 4.40 4.79 0.97
N GLU A 85 4.94 4.07 1.96
CA GLU A 85 4.14 3.46 3.02
C GLU A 85 3.35 4.51 3.80
N GLY A 86 3.98 5.65 4.15
CA GLY A 86 3.31 6.75 4.85
C GLY A 86 2.09 7.28 4.11
N PHE A 87 2.10 7.32 2.79
CA PHE A 87 0.93 7.77 2.01
C PHE A 87 -0.09 6.67 1.71
N CYS A 88 0.33 5.42 1.53
CA CYS A 88 -0.49 4.40 0.88
C CYS A 88 -0.87 3.21 1.77
N SER A 89 -0.23 3.04 2.94
CA SER A 89 -0.61 2.00 3.90
C SER A 89 -1.85 2.39 4.71
N GLY A 90 -2.45 1.42 5.38
CA GLY A 90 -3.57 1.68 6.29
C GLY A 90 -3.22 2.64 7.42
N GLY A 91 -2.00 2.53 7.96
CA GLY A 91 -1.47 3.46 8.94
C GLY A 91 -1.25 4.86 8.36
N GLY A 92 -0.81 4.95 7.12
CA GLY A 92 -0.59 6.20 6.41
C GLY A 92 -1.90 6.93 6.08
N ILE A 93 -2.89 6.23 5.53
CA ILE A 93 -4.23 6.79 5.28
C ILE A 93 -4.86 7.31 6.57
N ALA A 94 -4.69 6.59 7.68
CA ALA A 94 -5.16 7.06 8.98
C ALA A 94 -4.47 8.36 9.44
N GLN A 95 -3.16 8.51 9.18
CA GLN A 95 -2.43 9.75 9.47
C GLN A 95 -2.92 10.92 8.61
N LEU A 96 -3.13 10.69 7.29
CA LEU A 96 -3.73 11.71 6.40
C LEU A 96 -5.10 12.15 6.92
N ALA A 97 -5.93 11.19 7.34
CA ALA A 97 -7.25 11.49 7.88
C ALA A 97 -7.18 12.29 9.16
N LYS A 98 -6.32 11.91 10.11
CA LYS A 98 -6.13 12.65 11.35
C LYS A 98 -5.72 14.10 11.11
N ALA A 99 -4.79 14.33 10.18
CA ALA A 99 -4.36 15.69 9.83
C ALA A 99 -5.51 16.52 9.22
N ALA A 100 -6.21 15.98 8.22
CA ALA A 100 -7.32 16.68 7.57
C ALA A 100 -8.50 16.97 8.51
N LEU A 101 -8.83 16.00 9.38
CA LEU A 101 -9.89 16.17 10.36
C LEU A 101 -9.52 17.18 11.45
N ALA A 102 -8.26 17.16 11.94
CA ALA A 102 -7.78 18.13 12.92
C ALA A 102 -7.90 19.57 12.38
N GLU A 103 -7.51 19.79 11.13
CA GLU A 103 -7.66 21.09 10.47
C GLU A 103 -9.14 21.54 10.43
N LYS A 104 -10.05 20.67 9.96
CA LYS A 104 -11.49 20.96 9.95
C LYS A 104 -12.04 21.29 11.33
N PHE A 105 -11.70 20.49 12.33
CA PHE A 105 -12.17 20.74 13.71
C PHE A 105 -11.62 22.03 14.31
N GLN A 106 -10.40 22.45 13.95
CA GLN A 106 -9.86 23.77 14.32
C GLN A 106 -10.63 24.93 13.68
N MET A 107 -11.12 24.73 12.44
CA MET A 107 -11.97 25.69 11.74
C MET A 107 -13.44 25.69 12.21
N GLY A 108 -13.79 24.90 13.23
CA GLY A 108 -15.16 24.76 13.73
C GLY A 108 -16.08 23.93 12.82
N GLN A 109 -15.52 23.23 11.83
CA GLN A 109 -16.26 22.35 10.94
C GLN A 109 -16.40 20.96 11.57
N SER A 110 -17.36 20.17 11.08
CA SER A 110 -17.57 18.79 11.50
C SER A 110 -17.75 17.87 10.29
N VAL A 111 -17.51 16.58 10.49
CA VAL A 111 -17.84 15.51 9.54
C VAL A 111 -18.78 14.53 10.24
N SER A 112 -19.58 13.79 9.47
CA SER A 112 -20.59 12.87 10.03
C SER A 112 -20.01 11.58 10.59
N TRP A 113 -18.82 11.18 10.17
CA TRP A 113 -18.23 9.86 10.42
C TRP A 113 -17.11 9.84 11.49
N CYS A 114 -16.75 11.02 12.04
CA CYS A 114 -15.73 11.11 13.09
C CYS A 114 -15.96 12.35 13.95
N THR A 115 -15.87 12.21 15.27
CA THR A 115 -15.87 13.34 16.22
C THR A 115 -14.45 13.68 16.66
N LYS A 116 -14.28 14.82 17.37
CA LYS A 116 -12.97 15.22 17.92
C LYS A 116 -12.40 14.18 18.87
N GLU A 117 -13.24 13.56 19.67
CA GLU A 117 -12.87 12.55 20.66
C GLU A 117 -12.43 11.23 19.99
N GLN A 118 -12.91 10.97 18.77
CA GLN A 118 -12.57 9.78 17.99
C GLN A 118 -11.34 9.95 17.11
N LEU A 119 -10.76 11.15 17.02
CA LEU A 119 -9.68 11.49 16.10
C LEU A 119 -8.50 10.51 16.19
N ASP A 120 -8.11 10.12 17.40
CA ASP A 120 -6.98 9.20 17.59
C ASP A 120 -7.27 7.76 17.18
N SER A 121 -8.52 7.38 17.10
CA SER A 121 -8.97 6.04 16.72
C SER A 121 -9.32 5.89 15.22
N VAL A 122 -9.15 6.94 14.43
CA VAL A 122 -9.43 6.92 12.99
C VAL A 122 -8.59 5.86 12.29
N THR A 123 -9.24 5.10 11.42
CA THR A 123 -8.62 4.03 10.63
C THR A 123 -8.87 4.23 9.13
N ALA A 124 -8.02 3.63 8.27
CA ALA A 124 -8.24 3.62 6.83
C ALA A 124 -9.59 3.01 6.44
N LYS A 125 -10.10 2.04 7.22
CA LYS A 125 -11.43 1.45 6.98
C LYS A 125 -12.55 2.47 7.17
N MET A 126 -12.49 3.30 8.21
CA MET A 126 -13.46 4.38 8.45
C MET A 126 -13.43 5.39 7.30
N VAL A 127 -12.23 5.79 6.86
CA VAL A 127 -12.05 6.69 5.71
C VAL A 127 -12.67 6.10 4.45
N ALA A 128 -12.36 4.84 4.11
CA ALA A 128 -12.88 4.19 2.92
C ALA A 128 -14.41 4.07 2.96
N GLN A 129 -15.00 3.75 4.13
CA GLN A 129 -16.45 3.71 4.31
C GLN A 129 -17.10 5.09 4.14
N ALA A 130 -16.54 6.14 4.71
CA ALA A 130 -17.05 7.49 4.56
C ALA A 130 -16.93 7.97 3.10
N ALA A 131 -15.81 7.68 2.44
CA ALA A 131 -15.60 7.98 1.02
C ALA A 131 -16.62 7.28 0.13
N SER A 132 -16.93 5.99 0.38
CA SER A 132 -17.95 5.24 -0.37
C SER A 132 -19.38 5.79 -0.18
N GLN A 133 -19.60 6.55 0.89
CA GLN A 133 -20.85 7.27 1.17
C GLN A 133 -20.87 8.70 0.60
N GLY A 134 -19.80 9.11 -0.10
CA GLY A 134 -19.69 10.41 -0.75
C GLY A 134 -19.17 11.54 0.13
N ASP A 135 -18.59 11.25 1.32
CA ASP A 135 -17.97 12.31 2.14
C ASP A 135 -16.75 12.89 1.41
N GLU A 136 -16.79 14.19 1.12
CA GLU A 136 -15.78 14.89 0.33
C GLU A 136 -14.40 14.87 0.99
N THR A 137 -14.34 14.91 2.33
CA THR A 137 -13.08 14.89 3.06
C THR A 137 -12.43 13.51 2.95
N ALA A 138 -13.21 12.47 3.15
CA ALA A 138 -12.75 11.09 3.02
C ALA A 138 -12.34 10.75 1.58
N LEU A 139 -13.10 11.23 0.58
CA LEU A 139 -12.74 11.11 -0.84
C LEU A 139 -11.40 11.79 -1.13
N SER A 140 -11.19 13.04 -0.68
CA SER A 140 -9.93 13.76 -0.88
C SER A 140 -8.72 13.02 -0.29
N ILE A 141 -8.88 12.38 0.87
CA ILE A 141 -7.84 11.56 1.52
C ILE A 141 -7.53 10.33 0.65
N MET A 142 -8.56 9.61 0.21
CA MET A 142 -8.38 8.41 -0.64
C MET A 142 -7.76 8.77 -2.00
N HIS A 143 -8.16 9.88 -2.62
CA HIS A 143 -7.56 10.37 -3.88
C HIS A 143 -6.10 10.78 -3.71
N THR A 144 -5.75 11.41 -2.58
CA THR A 144 -4.35 11.73 -2.26
C THR A 144 -3.51 10.46 -2.17
N SER A 145 -4.00 9.46 -1.44
CA SER A 145 -3.33 8.15 -1.35
C SER A 145 -3.22 7.46 -2.72
N ALA A 146 -4.29 7.48 -3.53
CA ALA A 146 -4.32 6.88 -4.85
C ALA A 146 -3.29 7.52 -5.81
N ARG A 147 -3.19 8.86 -5.86
CA ARG A 147 -2.16 9.55 -6.67
C ARG A 147 -0.75 9.20 -6.23
N LYS A 148 -0.50 9.12 -4.92
CA LYS A 148 0.81 8.70 -4.40
C LYS A 148 1.09 7.23 -4.72
N MET A 149 0.04 6.39 -4.74
CA MET A 149 0.16 5.00 -5.18
C MET A 149 0.57 4.93 -6.65
N GLY A 150 -0.09 5.68 -7.53
CA GLY A 150 0.28 5.80 -8.95
C GLY A 150 1.72 6.26 -9.15
N PHE A 151 2.15 7.28 -8.40
CA PHE A 151 3.52 7.78 -8.48
C PHE A 151 4.56 6.72 -8.06
N GLY A 152 4.31 5.98 -6.99
CA GLY A 152 5.19 4.87 -6.60
C GLY A 152 5.21 3.73 -7.62
N ILE A 153 4.06 3.43 -8.24
CA ILE A 153 3.95 2.42 -9.31
C ILE A 153 4.74 2.87 -10.54
N SER A 154 4.64 4.14 -10.97
CA SER A 154 5.40 4.65 -12.13
C SER A 154 6.91 4.52 -11.93
N LEU A 155 7.41 4.78 -10.72
CA LEU A 155 8.83 4.56 -10.40
C LEU A 155 9.24 3.08 -10.58
N LEU A 156 8.39 2.15 -10.18
CA LEU A 156 8.67 0.71 -10.33
C LEU A 156 8.60 0.28 -11.80
N ILE A 157 7.70 0.86 -12.58
CA ILE A 157 7.63 0.63 -14.03
C ILE A 157 8.93 1.10 -14.68
N ASP A 158 9.38 2.32 -14.39
CA ASP A 158 10.58 2.91 -14.99
C ASP A 158 11.87 2.18 -14.59
N ILE A 159 11.94 1.66 -13.36
CA ILE A 159 13.15 0.98 -12.86
C ILE A 159 13.21 -0.50 -13.28
N LEU A 160 12.07 -1.20 -13.23
CA LEU A 160 12.03 -2.66 -13.36
C LEU A 160 11.45 -3.13 -14.69
N ASN A 161 10.72 -2.28 -15.40
CA ASN A 161 9.99 -2.61 -16.64
C ASN A 161 9.27 -3.97 -16.55
N PRO A 162 8.39 -4.18 -15.56
CA PRO A 162 7.75 -5.47 -15.34
C PRO A 162 6.66 -5.73 -16.38
N GLU A 163 6.39 -7.01 -16.67
CA GLU A 163 5.26 -7.44 -17.52
C GLU A 163 3.92 -7.22 -16.78
N MET A 164 3.94 -7.25 -15.44
CA MET A 164 2.74 -7.15 -14.62
C MET A 164 3.04 -6.59 -13.24
N ILE A 165 2.13 -5.76 -12.72
CA ILE A 165 2.08 -5.35 -11.32
C ILE A 165 0.74 -5.80 -10.74
N VAL A 166 0.78 -6.63 -9.69
CA VAL A 166 -0.41 -7.14 -8.99
C VAL A 166 -0.60 -6.35 -7.70
N LEU A 167 -1.74 -5.71 -7.56
CA LEU A 167 -2.07 -4.85 -6.42
C LEU A 167 -3.08 -5.55 -5.49
N GLY A 168 -2.73 -5.71 -4.23
CA GLY A 168 -3.56 -6.37 -3.24
C GLY A 168 -4.10 -5.46 -2.13
N SER A 169 -4.82 -6.07 -1.20
CA SER A 169 -5.20 -5.51 0.10
C SER A 169 -6.12 -4.27 0.01
N ILE A 170 -5.70 -3.09 0.45
CA ILE A 170 -6.52 -1.87 0.45
C ILE A 170 -6.95 -1.50 -0.97
N TYR A 171 -6.05 -1.59 -1.96
CA TYR A 171 -6.38 -1.30 -3.35
C TYR A 171 -7.51 -2.21 -3.86
N ALA A 172 -7.37 -3.52 -3.72
CA ALA A 172 -8.35 -4.48 -4.21
C ALA A 172 -9.76 -4.28 -3.62
N ARG A 173 -9.86 -3.71 -2.42
CA ARG A 173 -11.15 -3.39 -1.77
C ARG A 173 -11.73 -2.03 -2.18
N ASN A 174 -10.95 -1.16 -2.82
CA ASN A 174 -11.32 0.21 -3.16
C ASN A 174 -10.95 0.55 -4.62
N GLU A 175 -10.86 -0.46 -5.50
CA GLU A 175 -10.37 -0.31 -6.87
C GLU A 175 -11.12 0.76 -7.65
N GLU A 176 -12.45 0.69 -7.67
CA GLU A 176 -13.30 1.64 -8.41
C GLU A 176 -13.04 3.10 -8.02
N MET A 177 -12.77 3.35 -6.72
CA MET A 177 -12.49 4.67 -6.20
C MET A 177 -11.06 5.14 -6.49
N MET A 178 -10.08 4.24 -6.44
CA MET A 178 -8.67 4.58 -6.49
C MET A 178 -8.09 4.55 -7.91
N LYS A 179 -8.54 3.59 -8.73
CA LYS A 179 -7.99 3.33 -10.06
C LYS A 179 -7.91 4.56 -10.96
N PRO A 180 -8.95 5.41 -11.10
CA PRO A 180 -8.88 6.57 -11.98
C PRO A 180 -7.74 7.54 -11.65
N TYR A 181 -7.43 7.71 -10.36
CA TYR A 181 -6.36 8.60 -9.89
C TYR A 181 -4.97 7.97 -9.99
N ILE A 182 -4.89 6.65 -9.94
CA ILE A 182 -3.65 5.90 -10.21
C ILE A 182 -3.33 5.99 -11.70
N ASP A 183 -4.30 5.71 -12.56
CA ASP A 183 -4.13 5.73 -14.02
C ASP A 183 -3.74 7.14 -14.52
N GLU A 184 -4.33 8.21 -13.96
CA GLU A 184 -3.99 9.61 -14.29
C GLU A 184 -2.49 9.91 -14.07
N VAL A 185 -1.87 9.25 -13.08
CA VAL A 185 -0.46 9.49 -12.74
C VAL A 185 0.48 8.60 -13.55
N ILE A 186 0.04 7.40 -13.93
CA ILE A 186 0.86 6.43 -14.69
C ILE A 186 0.88 6.76 -16.19
N ALA A 187 -0.19 7.41 -16.72
CA ALA A 187 -0.31 7.78 -18.14
C ALA A 187 0.75 8.81 -18.56
#